data_de18d223c56c7bbf8fadca504be3c144
#
_entry.id   de18d223c56c7bbf8fadca504be3c144
#
_cell.length_a   1.000
_cell.length_b   1.000
_cell.length_c   1.000
_cell.angle_alpha   90.00
_cell.angle_beta   90.00
_cell.angle_gamma   90.00
#
_symmetry.space_group_name_H-M   'P 1'
#
loop_
_entity.id
_entity.type
_entity.pdbx_description
1 polymer ?
#
loop_
_entity_poly.entity_id
_entity_poly.type
_entity_poly.pdbx_seq_one_letter_code
_entity_poly.pdbx_strand_id
1 'polypeptide(L)'
;MQLLDAQGNPLKFQAGASSTIGLKTISRTPLFKNDAVAFGILMILLALVFWTERLPSFKGFYRYVPALLLCYFLPSIFNSLGIISGAYSNLYFMSSRYLLPASLILLTISIDFKGIINLGPKSVIMFLAATLGIVLGGPVALLVTSYIAPSIVSASPDELWRGLSTIAGSWIGGGANQTAMKEIFDVDDNLFASMIVVDVVVANIWMGFLLYGASISKRVDKWLKADSSAIDDLRKRVEDYQASVAKIPMTTDLFIMLGVAFGGVALAHWGADVIGPWMRSHYETLQAYGLDSLASGFFWLIVIATTLGLLMSFSKARQLEGVGASKWGSVFIYVLVATIGMKMDLGEVYKNLGLFAIGIIWMLIHVSVLLLTAKLIRAPFFFVAVGSQANVGGAASAPVVASAFSPALAPVGALMAVLGYALGTYGALICAFLMRSVVGA
;
A
#
# COMPACT_ATOMS: atom_id res chain seq x y z
N MET A 1 -16.65 -9.03 -38.53
CA MET A 1 -15.95 -8.24 -37.51
C MET A 1 -14.74 -7.65 -38.19
N GLN A 2 -14.64 -6.33 -38.30
CA GLN A 2 -13.52 -5.66 -38.96
C GLN A 2 -12.62 -5.09 -37.85
N LEU A 3 -11.36 -5.49 -37.81
CA LEU A 3 -10.40 -5.01 -36.83
C LEU A 3 -9.87 -3.65 -37.30
N LEU A 4 -9.89 -2.65 -36.42
CA LEU A 4 -9.46 -1.30 -36.66
C LEU A 4 -8.24 -0.96 -35.77
N ASP A 5 -7.35 -0.09 -36.24
CA ASP A 5 -6.26 0.49 -35.43
C ASP A 5 -6.80 1.54 -34.43
N ALA A 6 -5.93 2.11 -33.60
CA ALA A 6 -6.29 3.12 -32.60
C ALA A 6 -6.86 4.42 -33.23
N GLN A 7 -6.66 4.62 -34.53
CA GLN A 7 -7.16 5.76 -35.33
C GLN A 7 -8.45 5.42 -36.11
N GLY A 8 -8.95 4.16 -35.98
CA GLY A 8 -10.19 3.72 -36.65
C GLY A 8 -10.01 3.21 -38.06
N ASN A 9 -8.79 2.96 -38.53
CA ASN A 9 -8.51 2.43 -39.88
C ASN A 9 -8.51 0.88 -39.87
N PRO A 10 -8.92 0.23 -40.98
CA PRO A 10 -8.87 -1.23 -41.09
C PRO A 10 -7.42 -1.75 -41.01
N LEU A 11 -7.19 -2.69 -40.08
CA LEU A 11 -5.89 -3.38 -39.98
C LEU A 11 -5.69 -4.28 -41.19
N LYS A 12 -4.59 -4.05 -41.95
CA LYS A 12 -4.17 -4.92 -43.04
C LYS A 12 -3.11 -5.89 -42.55
N PHE A 13 -3.38 -7.18 -42.64
CA PHE A 13 -2.45 -8.25 -42.25
C PHE A 13 -1.70 -8.73 -43.50
N GLN A 14 -0.37 -8.85 -43.41
CA GLN A 14 0.42 -9.59 -44.41
C GLN A 14 0.42 -11.08 -44.03
N ALA A 15 0.17 -11.93 -45.02
CA ALA A 15 0.21 -13.37 -44.83
C ALA A 15 1.63 -13.82 -44.42
N GLY A 16 1.76 -14.45 -43.24
CA GLY A 16 3.02 -14.99 -42.71
C GLY A 16 3.60 -14.28 -41.47
N ALA A 17 3.02 -13.17 -41.04
CA ALA A 17 3.43 -12.52 -39.79
C ALA A 17 2.57 -13.02 -38.61
N SER A 18 3.15 -13.76 -37.66
CA SER A 18 2.51 -14.06 -36.39
C SER A 18 2.73 -12.87 -35.45
N SER A 19 1.73 -11.99 -35.34
CA SER A 19 1.69 -10.97 -34.30
C SER A 19 0.55 -11.29 -33.34
N THR A 20 0.87 -11.39 -32.06
CA THR A 20 -0.14 -11.53 -31.01
C THR A 20 -0.82 -10.17 -30.85
N ILE A 21 -2.05 -10.02 -31.38
CA ILE A 21 -2.85 -8.81 -31.17
C ILE A 21 -3.64 -9.01 -29.89
N GLY A 22 -3.27 -8.30 -28.83
CA GLY A 22 -4.10 -8.16 -27.65
C GLY A 22 -5.39 -7.41 -28.01
N LEU A 23 -6.50 -8.15 -28.20
CA LEU A 23 -7.82 -7.54 -28.35
C LEU A 23 -8.26 -6.98 -27.01
N LYS A 24 -8.07 -5.67 -26.81
CA LYS A 24 -8.71 -4.95 -25.72
C LYS A 24 -10.17 -4.76 -26.12
N THR A 25 -11.09 -5.51 -25.52
CA THR A 25 -12.53 -5.27 -25.65
C THR A 25 -12.82 -3.88 -25.07
N ILE A 26 -13.05 -2.89 -25.94
CA ILE A 26 -13.49 -1.58 -25.51
C ILE A 26 -14.94 -1.76 -25.07
N SER A 27 -15.16 -1.86 -23.77
CA SER A 27 -16.48 -1.79 -23.17
C SER A 27 -17.17 -0.46 -23.53
N ARG A 28 -18.48 -0.43 -23.51
CA ARG A 28 -19.39 0.67 -23.87
C ARG A 28 -18.77 2.06 -23.72
N THR A 29 -18.94 2.94 -24.73
CA THR A 29 -18.55 4.36 -24.62
C THR A 29 -19.20 4.96 -23.37
N PRO A 30 -18.40 5.55 -22.45
CA PRO A 30 -18.94 6.08 -21.21
C PRO A 30 -19.84 7.30 -21.47
N LEU A 31 -20.77 7.55 -20.53
CA LEU A 31 -21.62 8.72 -20.57
C LEU A 31 -20.81 10.02 -20.52
N PHE A 32 -19.77 10.05 -19.68
CA PHE A 32 -18.86 11.20 -19.54
C PHE A 32 -17.44 10.82 -19.98
N LYS A 33 -16.93 11.49 -21.02
CA LYS A 33 -15.55 11.35 -21.53
C LYS A 33 -14.63 12.46 -21.08
N ASN A 34 -15.19 13.55 -20.54
CA ASN A 34 -14.43 14.71 -20.09
C ASN A 34 -13.76 14.40 -18.74
N ASP A 35 -12.43 14.52 -18.69
CA ASP A 35 -11.64 14.24 -17.49
C ASP A 35 -12.01 15.13 -16.30
N ALA A 36 -12.41 16.39 -16.53
CA ALA A 36 -12.85 17.27 -15.45
C ALA A 36 -14.16 16.78 -14.81
N VAL A 37 -15.10 16.26 -15.63
CA VAL A 37 -16.35 15.68 -15.13
C VAL A 37 -16.08 14.37 -14.39
N ALA A 38 -15.26 13.48 -14.98
CA ALA A 38 -14.89 12.23 -14.33
C ALA A 38 -14.18 12.50 -12.98
N PHE A 39 -13.23 13.43 -12.96
CA PHE A 39 -12.53 13.84 -11.73
C PHE A 39 -13.50 14.41 -10.67
N GLY A 40 -14.43 15.27 -11.08
CA GLY A 40 -15.47 15.80 -10.19
C GLY A 40 -16.31 14.70 -9.55
N ILE A 41 -16.75 13.69 -10.35
CA ILE A 41 -17.48 12.52 -9.86
C ILE A 41 -16.62 11.75 -8.84
N LEU A 42 -15.35 11.47 -9.14
CA LEU A 42 -14.45 10.76 -8.20
C LEU A 42 -14.29 11.52 -6.90
N MET A 43 -14.11 12.85 -6.95
CA MET A 43 -13.96 13.67 -5.75
C MET A 43 -15.23 13.70 -4.90
N ILE A 44 -16.42 13.72 -5.53
CA ILE A 44 -17.70 13.61 -4.82
C ILE A 44 -17.82 12.24 -4.15
N LEU A 45 -17.48 11.14 -4.84
CA LEU A 45 -17.50 9.80 -4.25
C LEU A 45 -16.57 9.69 -3.04
N LEU A 46 -15.35 10.19 -3.15
CA LEU A 46 -14.40 10.23 -2.02
C LEU A 46 -14.95 11.06 -0.87
N ALA A 47 -15.50 12.26 -1.15
CA ALA A 47 -16.08 13.11 -0.13
C ALA A 47 -17.25 12.43 0.59
N LEU A 48 -18.13 11.73 -0.13
CA LEU A 48 -19.25 10.98 0.44
C LEU A 48 -18.77 9.83 1.32
N VAL A 49 -17.74 9.07 0.90
CA VAL A 49 -17.16 7.99 1.70
C VAL A 49 -16.64 8.54 3.03
N PHE A 50 -15.79 9.57 3.01
CA PHE A 50 -15.21 10.13 4.24
C PHE A 50 -16.22 10.89 5.09
N TRP A 51 -17.24 11.50 4.47
CA TRP A 51 -18.33 12.13 5.21
C TRP A 51 -19.18 11.10 5.95
N THR A 52 -19.59 10.02 5.26
CA THR A 52 -20.40 8.96 5.87
C THR A 52 -19.62 8.16 6.92
N GLU A 53 -18.31 7.97 6.76
CA GLU A 53 -17.44 7.33 7.75
C GLU A 53 -17.48 8.04 9.12
N ARG A 54 -17.66 9.37 9.13
CA ARG A 54 -17.76 10.18 10.36
C ARG A 54 -19.13 10.08 11.04
N LEU A 55 -20.17 9.64 10.33
CA LEU A 55 -21.52 9.60 10.85
C LEU A 55 -21.71 8.44 11.84
N PRO A 56 -22.26 8.70 13.05
CA PRO A 56 -22.51 7.63 14.04
C PRO A 56 -23.37 6.49 13.51
N SER A 57 -24.34 6.79 12.63
CA SER A 57 -25.24 5.81 12.02
C SER A 57 -24.53 4.80 11.10
N PHE A 58 -23.37 5.16 10.54
CA PHE A 58 -22.59 4.29 9.65
C PHE A 58 -21.42 3.57 10.35
N LYS A 59 -21.20 3.79 11.66
CA LYS A 59 -20.12 3.12 12.41
C LYS A 59 -20.17 1.59 12.31
N GLY A 60 -21.37 1.01 12.34
CA GLY A 60 -21.57 -0.43 12.18
C GLY A 60 -21.12 -0.94 10.81
N PHE A 61 -21.42 -0.21 9.76
CA PHE A 61 -21.02 -0.53 8.40
C PHE A 61 -19.49 -0.42 8.20
N TYR A 62 -18.91 0.73 8.57
CA TYR A 62 -17.47 0.97 8.40
C TYR A 62 -16.57 0.11 9.31
N ARG A 63 -17.14 -0.54 10.32
CA ARG A 63 -16.43 -1.56 11.10
C ARG A 63 -16.03 -2.78 10.26
N TYR A 64 -16.81 -3.11 9.23
CA TYR A 64 -16.60 -4.28 8.38
C TYR A 64 -16.12 -3.90 6.96
N VAL A 65 -16.47 -2.72 6.49
CA VAL A 65 -16.15 -2.24 5.14
C VAL A 65 -15.29 -0.98 5.26
N PRO A 66 -13.94 -1.10 5.20
CA PRO A 66 -13.05 0.05 5.29
C PRO A 66 -13.31 1.08 4.20
N ALA A 67 -13.17 2.38 4.53
CA ALA A 67 -13.32 3.47 3.57
C ALA A 67 -12.44 3.31 2.33
N LEU A 68 -11.20 2.83 2.51
CA LEU A 68 -10.28 2.56 1.40
C LEU A 68 -10.86 1.60 0.36
N LEU A 69 -11.54 0.53 0.81
CA LEU A 69 -12.21 -0.43 -0.08
C LEU A 69 -13.28 0.24 -0.93
N LEU A 70 -14.09 1.11 -0.33
CA LEU A 70 -15.11 1.88 -1.04
C LEU A 70 -14.50 2.87 -2.04
N CYS A 71 -13.34 3.44 -1.74
CA CYS A 71 -12.62 4.34 -2.63
C CYS A 71 -12.17 3.63 -3.93
N TYR A 72 -11.92 2.31 -3.90
CA TYR A 72 -11.70 1.48 -5.09
C TYR A 72 -13.02 1.08 -5.76
N PHE A 73 -13.96 0.54 -4.99
CA PHE A 73 -15.12 -0.16 -5.54
C PHE A 73 -16.23 0.77 -6.03
N LEU A 74 -16.49 1.90 -5.40
CA LEU A 74 -17.49 2.83 -5.93
C LEU A 74 -17.13 3.34 -7.33
N PRO A 75 -15.90 3.83 -7.62
CA PRO A 75 -15.52 4.15 -8.98
C PRO A 75 -15.61 2.97 -9.96
N SER A 76 -15.32 1.73 -9.52
CA SER A 76 -15.43 0.55 -10.40
C SER A 76 -16.89 0.22 -10.75
N ILE A 77 -17.85 0.45 -9.83
CA ILE A 77 -19.29 0.36 -10.13
C ILE A 77 -19.68 1.38 -11.19
N PHE A 78 -19.21 2.64 -11.07
CA PHE A 78 -19.48 3.70 -12.05
C PHE A 78 -18.87 3.39 -13.42
N ASN A 79 -17.71 2.74 -13.46
CA ASN A 79 -17.10 2.20 -14.68
C ASN A 79 -17.99 1.09 -15.30
N SER A 80 -18.40 0.12 -14.49
CA SER A 80 -19.23 -1.01 -14.92
C SER A 80 -20.60 -0.56 -15.44
N LEU A 81 -21.17 0.51 -14.87
CA LEU A 81 -22.40 1.13 -15.33
C LEU A 81 -22.23 1.98 -16.60
N GLY A 82 -20.99 2.20 -17.06
CA GLY A 82 -20.69 3.02 -18.24
C GLY A 82 -20.89 4.53 -18.00
N ILE A 83 -20.87 4.99 -16.75
CA ILE A 83 -20.99 6.42 -16.41
C ILE A 83 -19.65 7.13 -16.68
N ILE A 84 -18.56 6.57 -16.21
CA ILE A 84 -17.17 6.98 -16.44
C ILE A 84 -16.36 5.77 -16.89
N SER A 85 -15.16 5.98 -17.47
CA SER A 85 -14.29 4.86 -17.84
C SER A 85 -12.82 5.23 -17.78
N GLY A 86 -12.01 4.38 -17.13
CA GLY A 86 -10.56 4.52 -17.10
C GLY A 86 -9.89 4.38 -18.47
N ALA A 87 -10.52 3.71 -19.44
CA ALA A 87 -10.01 3.59 -20.81
C ALA A 87 -10.08 4.89 -21.61
N TYR A 88 -10.95 5.83 -21.23
CA TYR A 88 -11.17 7.11 -21.89
C TYR A 88 -10.63 8.31 -21.11
N SER A 89 -9.86 8.06 -20.03
CA SER A 89 -9.40 9.09 -19.09
C SER A 89 -7.89 9.03 -18.87
N ASN A 90 -7.26 10.20 -18.81
CA ASN A 90 -5.85 10.37 -18.45
C ASN A 90 -5.63 10.57 -16.95
N LEU A 91 -6.69 10.57 -16.14
CA LEU A 91 -6.61 10.83 -14.69
C LEU A 91 -5.72 9.83 -13.98
N TYR A 92 -5.75 8.55 -14.38
CA TYR A 92 -4.86 7.54 -13.82
C TYR A 92 -3.38 7.83 -14.11
N PHE A 93 -3.05 8.24 -15.35
CA PHE A 93 -1.68 8.61 -15.70
C PHE A 93 -1.21 9.78 -14.84
N MET A 94 -2.01 10.83 -14.73
CA MET A 94 -1.70 11.99 -13.89
C MET A 94 -1.50 11.58 -12.43
N SER A 95 -2.42 10.77 -11.90
CA SER A 95 -2.37 10.36 -10.49
C SER A 95 -1.19 9.45 -10.19
N SER A 96 -0.86 8.49 -11.06
CA SER A 96 0.24 7.56 -10.84
C SER A 96 1.62 8.21 -11.03
N ARG A 97 1.74 9.20 -11.94
CA ARG A 97 3.05 9.82 -12.25
C ARG A 97 3.36 11.06 -11.41
N TYR A 98 2.36 11.76 -10.89
CA TYR A 98 2.55 12.97 -10.09
C TYR A 98 2.11 12.81 -8.64
N LEU A 99 0.88 12.31 -8.39
CA LEU A 99 0.34 12.24 -7.05
C LEU A 99 0.96 11.10 -6.23
N LEU A 100 1.21 9.94 -6.83
CA LEU A 100 1.84 8.81 -6.13
C LEU A 100 3.24 9.17 -5.60
N PRO A 101 4.21 9.62 -6.42
CA PRO A 101 5.51 9.99 -5.89
C PRO A 101 5.44 11.16 -4.91
N ALA A 102 4.55 12.17 -5.13
CA ALA A 102 4.33 13.23 -4.17
C ALA A 102 3.83 12.71 -2.82
N SER A 103 2.91 11.73 -2.83
CA SER A 103 2.41 11.11 -1.61
C SER A 103 3.50 10.34 -0.87
N LEU A 104 4.34 9.57 -1.59
CA LEU A 104 5.46 8.85 -0.99
C LEU A 104 6.45 9.82 -0.30
N ILE A 105 6.77 10.94 -0.95
CA ILE A 105 7.61 11.99 -0.36
C ILE A 105 6.96 12.53 0.91
N LEU A 106 5.69 12.95 0.87
CA LEU A 106 5.00 13.55 2.01
C LEU A 106 4.81 12.57 3.18
N LEU A 107 4.55 11.30 2.88
CA LEU A 107 4.40 10.26 3.91
C LEU A 107 5.75 9.93 4.57
N THR A 108 6.83 9.85 3.78
CA THR A 108 8.16 9.51 4.31
C THR A 108 8.84 10.68 5.01
N ILE A 109 8.62 11.93 4.57
CA ILE A 109 9.17 13.12 5.23
C ILE A 109 8.63 13.29 6.66
N SER A 110 7.44 12.76 6.92
CA SER A 110 6.74 12.84 8.21
C SER A 110 7.35 11.95 9.30
N ILE A 111 8.34 11.11 8.97
CA ILE A 111 8.91 10.13 9.89
C ILE A 111 9.70 10.82 11.02
N ASP A 112 9.31 10.54 12.26
CA ASP A 112 10.05 10.94 13.46
C ASP A 112 10.91 9.80 14.02
N PHE A 113 12.12 9.63 13.48
CA PHE A 113 13.05 8.60 13.95
C PHE A 113 13.42 8.74 15.43
N LYS A 114 13.56 9.98 15.95
CA LYS A 114 13.85 10.19 17.38
C LYS A 114 12.69 9.74 18.26
N GLY A 115 11.47 10.10 17.87
CA GLY A 115 10.25 9.63 18.52
C GLY A 115 10.17 8.11 18.53
N ILE A 116 10.42 7.46 17.39
CA ILE A 116 10.39 5.99 17.25
C ILE A 116 11.45 5.32 18.17
N ILE A 117 12.69 5.81 18.17
CA ILE A 117 13.75 5.28 19.04
C ILE A 117 13.36 5.45 20.53
N ASN A 118 12.72 6.56 20.87
CA ASN A 118 12.23 6.83 22.23
C ASN A 118 11.08 5.93 22.67
N LEU A 119 10.39 5.21 21.75
CA LEU A 119 9.42 4.17 22.11
C LEU A 119 10.07 2.95 22.78
N GLY A 120 11.38 2.87 22.69
CA GLY A 120 12.19 1.79 23.25
C GLY A 120 12.45 0.63 22.27
N PRO A 121 13.45 -0.19 22.55
CA PRO A 121 13.92 -1.20 21.60
C PRO A 121 12.90 -2.29 21.29
N LYS A 122 12.03 -2.65 22.24
CA LYS A 122 11.01 -3.69 22.03
C LYS A 122 9.99 -3.29 20.96
N SER A 123 9.61 -2.01 20.86
CA SER A 123 8.69 -1.52 19.84
C SER A 123 9.29 -1.64 18.44
N VAL A 124 10.54 -1.18 18.30
CA VAL A 124 11.26 -1.22 17.01
C VAL A 124 11.52 -2.67 16.57
N ILE A 125 11.97 -3.53 17.50
CA ILE A 125 12.21 -4.95 17.19
C ILE A 125 10.91 -5.63 16.78
N MET A 126 9.81 -5.38 17.46
CA MET A 126 8.52 -5.98 17.09
C MET A 126 8.00 -5.48 15.74
N PHE A 127 8.20 -4.20 15.43
CA PHE A 127 7.86 -3.65 14.11
C PHE A 127 8.72 -4.31 13.01
N LEU A 128 10.04 -4.42 13.20
CA LEU A 128 10.94 -5.06 12.23
C LEU A 128 10.67 -6.55 12.10
N ALA A 129 10.31 -7.24 13.18
CA ALA A 129 9.90 -8.64 13.14
C ALA A 129 8.58 -8.81 12.35
N ALA A 130 7.65 -7.85 12.47
CA ALA A 130 6.45 -7.80 11.67
C ALA A 130 6.79 -7.69 10.17
N THR A 131 7.63 -6.72 9.81
CA THR A 131 8.12 -6.54 8.43
C THR A 131 8.81 -7.81 7.91
N LEU A 132 9.69 -8.40 8.70
CA LEU A 132 10.41 -9.64 8.33
C LEU A 132 9.42 -10.81 8.12
N GLY A 133 8.41 -10.93 8.98
CA GLY A 133 7.36 -11.93 8.86
C GLY A 133 6.56 -11.78 7.56
N ILE A 134 6.38 -10.56 7.06
CA ILE A 134 5.75 -10.31 5.77
C ILE A 134 6.71 -10.65 4.63
N VAL A 135 7.94 -10.16 4.68
CA VAL A 135 8.95 -10.37 3.62
C VAL A 135 9.24 -11.85 3.39
N LEU A 136 9.36 -12.64 4.45
CA LEU A 136 9.60 -14.08 4.36
C LEU A 136 8.30 -14.87 4.13
N GLY A 137 7.19 -14.37 4.67
CA GLY A 137 5.90 -15.05 4.60
C GLY A 137 5.34 -15.16 3.20
N GLY A 138 5.54 -14.15 2.34
CA GLY A 138 5.09 -14.17 0.94
C GLY A 138 5.69 -15.32 0.13
N PRO A 139 7.03 -15.40 0.01
CA PRO A 139 7.68 -16.51 -0.68
C PRO A 139 7.32 -17.89 -0.11
N VAL A 140 7.25 -18.03 1.22
CA VAL A 140 6.91 -19.29 1.88
C VAL A 140 5.44 -19.67 1.62
N ALA A 141 4.51 -18.71 1.70
CA ALA A 141 3.09 -18.95 1.41
C ALA A 141 2.90 -19.38 -0.05
N LEU A 142 3.63 -18.76 -0.97
CA LEU A 142 3.61 -19.10 -2.39
C LEU A 142 4.16 -20.53 -2.62
N LEU A 143 5.28 -20.88 -2.02
CA LEU A 143 5.84 -22.25 -2.06
C LEU A 143 4.86 -23.29 -1.53
N VAL A 144 4.31 -23.05 -0.33
CA VAL A 144 3.38 -23.96 0.33
C VAL A 144 2.15 -24.19 -0.54
N THR A 145 1.59 -23.13 -1.11
CA THR A 145 0.38 -23.22 -1.94
C THR A 145 0.67 -23.91 -3.26
N SER A 146 1.80 -23.60 -3.90
CA SER A 146 2.21 -24.23 -5.16
C SER A 146 2.45 -25.74 -5.00
N TYR A 147 2.89 -26.18 -3.83
CA TYR A 147 3.15 -27.60 -3.54
C TYR A 147 1.89 -28.35 -3.11
N ILE A 148 1.05 -27.77 -2.22
CA ILE A 148 -0.10 -28.46 -1.64
C ILE A 148 -1.32 -28.40 -2.56
N ALA A 149 -1.54 -27.28 -3.24
CA ALA A 149 -2.75 -27.02 -4.00
C ALA A 149 -2.51 -26.16 -5.26
N PRO A 150 -1.73 -26.65 -6.23
CA PRO A 150 -1.37 -25.87 -7.41
C PRO A 150 -2.57 -25.44 -8.26
N SER A 151 -3.70 -26.16 -8.17
CA SER A 151 -4.93 -25.87 -8.93
C SER A 151 -5.85 -24.82 -8.29
N ILE A 152 -5.55 -24.35 -7.08
CA ILE A 152 -6.42 -23.37 -6.37
C ILE A 152 -6.33 -21.99 -7.01
N VAL A 153 -5.22 -21.67 -7.67
CA VAL A 153 -4.96 -20.34 -8.24
C VAL A 153 -5.03 -20.44 -9.76
N SER A 154 -5.87 -19.61 -10.35
CA SER A 154 -6.05 -19.54 -11.80
C SER A 154 -5.02 -18.67 -12.52
N ALA A 155 -4.31 -17.79 -11.78
CA ALA A 155 -3.27 -16.92 -12.32
C ALA A 155 -2.00 -17.72 -12.65
N SER A 156 -1.31 -17.33 -13.72
CA SER A 156 0.00 -17.92 -14.06
C SER A 156 1.03 -17.63 -12.94
N PRO A 157 2.07 -18.45 -12.78
CA PRO A 157 3.11 -18.21 -11.77
C PRO A 157 3.73 -16.81 -11.86
N ASP A 158 3.95 -16.29 -13.08
CA ASP A 158 4.50 -14.95 -13.31
C ASP A 158 3.53 -13.85 -12.90
N GLU A 159 2.26 -13.94 -13.24
CA GLU A 159 1.23 -12.99 -12.79
C GLU A 159 1.03 -13.04 -11.28
N LEU A 160 1.11 -14.23 -10.68
CA LEU A 160 0.83 -14.45 -9.28
C LEU A 160 1.83 -13.72 -8.37
N TRP A 161 3.15 -13.89 -8.59
CA TRP A 161 4.14 -13.19 -7.76
C TRP A 161 4.06 -11.66 -7.92
N ARG A 162 3.77 -11.18 -9.13
CA ARG A 162 3.54 -9.75 -9.39
C ARG A 162 2.34 -9.25 -8.58
N GLY A 163 1.20 -9.94 -8.66
CA GLY A 163 0.01 -9.60 -7.88
C GLY A 163 0.28 -9.62 -6.38
N LEU A 164 0.89 -10.68 -5.85
CA LEU A 164 1.22 -10.81 -4.43
C LEU A 164 2.20 -9.73 -3.94
N SER A 165 3.07 -9.20 -4.81
CA SER A 165 3.94 -8.07 -4.46
C SER A 165 3.16 -6.85 -3.99
N THR A 166 1.94 -6.64 -4.49
CA THR A 166 1.07 -5.54 -4.08
C THR A 166 0.57 -5.72 -2.65
N ILE A 167 0.28 -6.97 -2.24
CA ILE A 167 -0.06 -7.29 -0.83
C ILE A 167 1.15 -7.03 0.07
N ALA A 168 2.37 -7.40 -0.34
CA ALA A 168 3.58 -7.07 0.41
C ALA A 168 3.73 -5.55 0.59
N GLY A 169 3.49 -4.77 -0.48
CA GLY A 169 3.49 -3.31 -0.44
C GLY A 169 2.49 -2.75 0.56
N SER A 170 1.26 -3.26 0.54
CA SER A 170 0.20 -2.88 1.46
C SER A 170 0.55 -3.21 2.91
N TRP A 171 0.96 -4.47 3.15
CA TRP A 171 1.20 -4.97 4.50
C TRP A 171 2.50 -4.48 5.15
N ILE A 172 3.43 -3.88 4.41
CA ILE A 172 4.62 -3.25 4.99
C ILE A 172 4.47 -1.73 5.06
N GLY A 173 3.92 -1.11 4.00
CA GLY A 173 3.95 0.33 3.84
C GLY A 173 2.63 0.99 3.43
N GLY A 174 1.51 0.24 3.43
CA GLY A 174 0.18 0.76 3.12
C GLY A 174 -0.09 1.02 1.64
N GLY A 175 -1.24 1.63 1.34
CA GLY A 175 -1.79 1.75 -0.01
C GLY A 175 -0.89 2.45 -1.04
N ALA A 176 -0.02 3.38 -0.62
CA ALA A 176 0.95 4.02 -1.50
C ALA A 176 1.95 2.99 -2.06
N ASN A 177 2.49 2.15 -1.20
CA ASN A 177 3.42 1.10 -1.60
C ASN A 177 2.73 -0.05 -2.35
N GLN A 178 1.48 -0.37 -1.99
CA GLN A 178 0.65 -1.31 -2.76
C GLN A 178 0.53 -0.88 -4.22
N THR A 179 0.19 0.39 -4.43
CA THR A 179 0.05 0.95 -5.78
C THR A 179 1.39 1.08 -6.49
N ALA A 180 2.46 1.41 -5.76
CA ALA A 180 3.81 1.45 -6.32
C ALA A 180 4.22 0.07 -6.86
N MET A 181 3.96 -1.02 -6.14
CA MET A 181 4.23 -2.38 -6.61
C MET A 181 3.40 -2.75 -7.83
N LYS A 182 2.12 -2.33 -7.87
CA LYS A 182 1.27 -2.50 -9.05
C LYS A 182 1.92 -1.92 -10.31
N GLU A 183 2.40 -0.69 -10.20
CA GLU A 183 2.99 0.02 -11.33
C GLU A 183 4.38 -0.52 -11.70
N ILE A 184 5.23 -0.83 -10.70
CA ILE A 184 6.59 -1.33 -10.91
C ILE A 184 6.57 -2.66 -11.66
N PHE A 185 5.66 -3.56 -11.27
CA PHE A 185 5.59 -4.92 -11.79
C PHE A 185 4.50 -5.12 -12.85
N ASP A 186 3.86 -4.03 -13.30
CA ASP A 186 2.82 -4.01 -14.35
C ASP A 186 1.70 -5.04 -14.08
N VAL A 187 1.14 -4.98 -12.87
CA VAL A 187 0.09 -5.92 -12.44
C VAL A 187 -1.21 -5.58 -13.14
N ASP A 188 -1.85 -6.60 -13.74
CA ASP A 188 -3.16 -6.45 -14.38
C ASP A 188 -4.21 -5.85 -13.43
N ASP A 189 -5.07 -4.96 -13.94
CA ASP A 189 -6.04 -4.22 -13.13
C ASP A 189 -7.04 -5.13 -12.41
N ASN A 190 -7.46 -6.25 -13.03
CA ASN A 190 -8.42 -7.19 -12.43
C ASN A 190 -7.76 -8.10 -11.39
N LEU A 191 -6.52 -8.55 -11.66
CA LEU A 191 -5.74 -9.26 -10.67
C LEU A 191 -5.46 -8.38 -9.46
N PHE A 192 -5.12 -7.10 -9.69
CA PHE A 192 -4.93 -6.12 -8.61
C PHE A 192 -6.21 -5.92 -7.78
N ALA A 193 -7.39 -5.86 -8.43
CA ALA A 193 -8.68 -5.84 -7.72
C ALA A 193 -8.83 -7.03 -6.76
N SER A 194 -8.50 -8.23 -7.24
CA SER A 194 -8.53 -9.44 -6.42
C SER A 194 -7.56 -9.36 -5.24
N MET A 195 -6.34 -8.84 -5.46
CA MET A 195 -5.34 -8.65 -4.40
C MET A 195 -5.80 -7.66 -3.33
N ILE A 196 -6.48 -6.56 -3.72
CA ILE A 196 -7.04 -5.59 -2.76
C ILE A 196 -8.08 -6.27 -1.85
N VAL A 197 -8.95 -7.12 -2.41
CA VAL A 197 -9.96 -7.82 -1.61
C VAL A 197 -9.31 -8.78 -0.63
N VAL A 198 -8.34 -9.58 -1.08
CA VAL A 198 -7.58 -10.50 -0.22
C VAL A 198 -6.87 -9.75 0.89
N ASP A 199 -6.15 -8.68 0.54
CA ASP A 199 -5.46 -7.79 1.48
C ASP A 199 -6.41 -7.30 2.57
N VAL A 200 -7.49 -6.62 2.18
CA VAL A 200 -8.43 -5.99 3.12
C VAL A 200 -9.13 -7.04 4.00
N VAL A 201 -9.59 -8.15 3.45
CA VAL A 201 -10.31 -9.18 4.21
C VAL A 201 -9.38 -9.84 5.22
N VAL A 202 -8.19 -10.28 4.80
CA VAL A 202 -7.24 -10.97 5.68
C VAL A 202 -6.74 -10.02 6.78
N ALA A 203 -6.40 -8.76 6.43
CA ALA A 203 -5.95 -7.76 7.39
C ALA A 203 -7.02 -7.43 8.43
N ASN A 204 -8.31 -7.32 8.04
CA ASN A 204 -9.40 -7.05 8.98
C ASN A 204 -9.71 -8.23 9.90
N ILE A 205 -9.65 -9.47 9.39
CA ILE A 205 -9.77 -10.66 10.23
C ILE A 205 -8.64 -10.65 11.27
N TRP A 206 -7.41 -10.37 10.84
CA TRP A 206 -6.27 -10.30 11.76
C TRP A 206 -6.42 -9.17 12.78
N MET A 207 -6.86 -7.99 12.37
CA MET A 207 -7.16 -6.88 13.30
C MET A 207 -8.19 -7.30 14.36
N GLY A 208 -9.21 -8.09 14.00
CA GLY A 208 -10.17 -8.65 14.95
C GLY A 208 -9.50 -9.51 16.01
N PHE A 209 -8.54 -10.37 15.63
CA PHE A 209 -7.74 -11.15 16.58
C PHE A 209 -6.87 -10.26 17.48
N LEU A 210 -6.28 -9.19 16.96
CA LEU A 210 -5.49 -8.27 17.76
C LEU A 210 -6.33 -7.51 18.78
N LEU A 211 -7.53 -7.06 18.42
CA LEU A 211 -8.47 -6.39 19.31
C LEU A 211 -8.98 -7.34 20.39
N TYR A 212 -9.29 -8.60 20.05
CA TYR A 212 -9.61 -9.63 21.01
C TYR A 212 -8.41 -9.88 21.95
N GLY A 213 -7.21 -10.02 21.42
CA GLY A 213 -5.98 -10.18 22.20
C GLY A 213 -5.74 -9.01 23.16
N ALA A 214 -6.07 -7.76 22.76
CA ALA A 214 -5.99 -6.61 23.65
C ALA A 214 -6.89 -6.74 24.87
N SER A 215 -8.11 -7.27 24.70
CA SER A 215 -9.05 -7.51 25.81
C SER A 215 -8.55 -8.54 26.84
N ILE A 216 -7.70 -9.47 26.42
CA ILE A 216 -7.10 -10.52 27.25
C ILE A 216 -5.58 -10.34 27.44
N SER A 217 -5.07 -9.13 27.21
CA SER A 217 -3.63 -8.84 27.17
C SER A 217 -2.86 -9.34 28.39
N LYS A 218 -3.41 -9.18 29.60
CA LYS A 218 -2.80 -9.69 30.84
C LYS A 218 -2.52 -11.20 30.80
N ARG A 219 -3.42 -11.98 30.16
CA ARG A 219 -3.25 -13.43 30.00
C ARG A 219 -2.17 -13.76 28.98
N VAL A 220 -2.15 -13.02 27.87
CA VAL A 220 -1.15 -13.17 26.80
C VAL A 220 0.23 -12.76 27.32
N ASP A 221 0.34 -11.65 28.05
CA ASP A 221 1.59 -11.15 28.64
C ASP A 221 2.18 -12.15 29.63
N LYS A 222 1.33 -12.80 30.45
CA LYS A 222 1.76 -13.89 31.33
C LYS A 222 2.36 -15.06 30.55
N TRP A 223 1.76 -15.44 29.41
CA TRP A 223 2.28 -16.49 28.54
C TRP A 223 3.59 -16.08 27.86
N LEU A 224 3.71 -14.82 27.44
CA LEU A 224 4.92 -14.24 26.87
C LEU A 224 6.02 -14.00 27.89
N LYS A 225 5.71 -14.08 29.20
CA LYS A 225 6.58 -13.65 30.30
C LYS A 225 7.03 -12.19 30.15
N ALA A 226 6.14 -11.34 29.67
CA ALA A 226 6.41 -9.97 29.31
C ALA A 226 6.45 -9.05 30.54
N ASP A 227 7.30 -7.99 30.43
CA ASP A 227 7.34 -6.89 31.37
C ASP A 227 6.52 -5.72 30.79
N SER A 228 5.42 -5.40 31.41
CA SER A 228 4.47 -4.34 30.97
C SER A 228 4.81 -2.95 31.51
N SER A 229 5.82 -2.80 32.40
CA SER A 229 6.19 -1.48 32.98
C SER A 229 6.60 -0.46 31.91
N ALA A 230 7.19 -0.91 30.81
CA ALA A 230 7.58 -0.08 29.67
C ALA A 230 6.39 0.64 28.99
N ILE A 231 5.16 0.15 29.15
CA ILE A 231 3.95 0.73 28.53
C ILE A 231 3.50 1.98 29.29
N ASP A 232 3.61 1.99 30.61
CA ASP A 232 3.21 3.13 31.44
C ASP A 232 4.16 4.32 31.25
N ASP A 233 5.46 4.06 31.12
CA ASP A 233 6.47 5.09 30.79
C ASP A 233 6.27 5.65 29.38
N LEU A 234 5.92 4.81 28.44
CA LEU A 234 5.64 5.20 27.07
C LEU A 234 4.43 6.12 26.98
N ARG A 235 3.37 5.82 27.72
CA ARG A 235 2.14 6.61 27.77
C ARG A 235 2.42 8.07 28.16
N LYS A 236 3.20 8.30 29.21
CA LYS A 236 3.55 9.64 29.69
C LYS A 236 4.33 10.43 28.64
N ARG A 237 5.33 9.81 28.00
CA ARG A 237 6.17 10.46 26.97
C ARG A 237 5.36 10.90 25.76
N VAL A 238 4.37 10.16 25.37
CA VAL A 238 3.54 10.46 24.19
C VAL A 238 2.56 11.59 24.47
N GLU A 239 1.97 11.64 25.68
CA GLU A 239 1.10 12.74 26.11
C GLU A 239 1.84 14.09 26.10
N ASP A 240 3.09 14.12 26.57
CA ASP A 240 3.93 15.33 26.61
C ASP A 240 4.34 15.80 25.20
N TYR A 241 4.62 14.89 24.26
CA TYR A 241 5.02 15.21 22.90
C TYR A 241 3.89 15.82 22.07
N GLN A 242 2.68 15.30 22.17
CA GLN A 242 1.53 15.80 21.38
C GLN A 242 1.18 17.25 21.70
N ALA A 243 1.34 17.68 22.94
CA ALA A 243 1.09 19.06 23.36
C ALA A 243 2.04 20.07 22.68
N SER A 244 3.22 19.61 22.22
CA SER A 244 4.29 20.48 21.70
C SER A 244 4.25 20.73 20.17
N VAL A 245 3.47 19.95 19.38
CA VAL A 245 3.64 19.89 17.90
C VAL A 245 2.48 20.45 17.10
N ALA A 246 1.37 20.88 17.72
CA ALA A 246 0.17 21.34 17.01
C ALA A 246 0.35 22.75 16.43
N LYS A 247 0.31 22.88 15.10
CA LYS A 247 0.34 24.16 14.38
C LYS A 247 -0.91 24.30 13.50
N ILE A 248 -1.52 25.49 13.48
CA ILE A 248 -2.56 25.85 12.50
C ILE A 248 -1.84 26.24 11.20
N PRO A 249 -2.05 25.54 10.07
CA PRO A 249 -1.35 25.83 8.83
C PRO A 249 -1.83 27.12 8.19
N MET A 250 -0.90 27.97 7.74
CA MET A 250 -1.14 29.12 6.89
C MET A 250 -1.00 28.76 5.41
N THR A 251 -1.55 29.57 4.51
CA THR A 251 -1.43 29.37 3.05
C THR A 251 0.03 29.25 2.61
N THR A 252 0.94 30.04 3.19
CA THR A 252 2.38 29.96 2.92
C THR A 252 2.97 28.58 3.26
N ASP A 253 2.57 28.03 4.42
CA ASP A 253 3.03 26.72 4.86
C ASP A 253 2.59 25.61 3.86
N LEU A 254 1.35 25.71 3.36
CA LEU A 254 0.82 24.77 2.36
C LEU A 254 1.59 24.88 1.04
N PHE A 255 1.90 26.09 0.55
CA PHE A 255 2.71 26.26 -0.66
C PHE A 255 4.14 25.73 -0.50
N ILE A 256 4.78 25.94 0.66
CA ILE A 256 6.10 25.37 0.97
C ILE A 256 6.02 23.84 0.93
N MET A 257 5.01 23.25 1.57
CA MET A 257 4.81 21.80 1.59
C MET A 257 4.61 21.22 0.17
N LEU A 258 3.73 21.82 -0.62
CA LEU A 258 3.49 21.41 -2.01
C LEU A 258 4.73 21.63 -2.89
N GLY A 259 5.47 22.72 -2.67
CA GLY A 259 6.74 23.00 -3.35
C GLY A 259 7.79 21.95 -3.07
N VAL A 260 7.91 21.49 -1.82
CA VAL A 260 8.81 20.39 -1.44
C VAL A 260 8.36 19.07 -2.05
N ALA A 261 7.06 18.75 -2.00
CA ALA A 261 6.53 17.52 -2.57
C ALA A 261 6.76 17.45 -4.09
N PHE A 262 6.28 18.44 -4.83
CA PHE A 262 6.36 18.42 -6.29
C PHE A 262 7.77 18.77 -6.82
N GLY A 263 8.57 19.54 -6.07
CA GLY A 263 10.00 19.69 -6.34
C GLY A 263 10.75 18.36 -6.23
N GLY A 264 10.43 17.57 -5.19
CA GLY A 264 10.93 16.21 -5.06
C GLY A 264 10.45 15.29 -6.19
N VAL A 265 9.19 15.41 -6.64
CA VAL A 265 8.68 14.68 -7.82
C VAL A 265 9.47 15.04 -9.07
N ALA A 266 9.75 16.32 -9.29
CA ALA A 266 10.54 16.75 -10.44
C ALA A 266 11.95 16.15 -10.41
N LEU A 267 12.61 16.15 -9.25
CA LEU A 267 13.91 15.50 -9.07
C LEU A 267 13.85 13.98 -9.31
N ALA A 268 12.78 13.33 -8.84
CA ALA A 268 12.59 11.89 -9.01
C ALA A 268 12.37 11.52 -10.49
N HIS A 269 11.59 12.33 -11.23
CA HIS A 269 11.43 12.16 -12.67
C HIS A 269 12.75 12.38 -13.40
N TRP A 270 13.46 13.47 -13.11
CA TRP A 270 14.77 13.74 -13.72
C TRP A 270 15.77 12.59 -13.46
N GLY A 271 15.85 12.10 -12.23
CA GLY A 271 16.68 10.95 -11.90
C GLY A 271 16.26 9.67 -12.65
N ALA A 272 14.97 9.42 -12.76
CA ALA A 272 14.45 8.28 -13.52
C ALA A 272 14.75 8.38 -15.02
N ASP A 273 14.69 9.61 -15.58
CA ASP A 273 15.02 9.87 -16.99
C ASP A 273 16.51 9.69 -17.29
N VAL A 274 17.38 9.86 -16.30
CA VAL A 274 18.83 9.62 -16.43
C VAL A 274 19.15 8.13 -16.21
N ILE A 275 18.64 7.54 -15.13
CA ILE A 275 18.98 6.15 -14.74
C ILE A 275 18.26 5.12 -15.61
N GLY A 276 17.00 5.35 -15.96
CA GLY A 276 16.18 4.41 -16.73
C GLY A 276 16.78 4.01 -18.09
N PRO A 277 17.21 4.94 -18.94
CA PRO A 277 17.89 4.61 -20.20
C PRO A 277 19.19 3.82 -20.01
N TRP A 278 19.98 4.19 -18.99
CA TRP A 278 21.22 3.48 -18.68
C TRP A 278 20.94 2.04 -18.23
N MET A 279 19.94 1.81 -17.39
CA MET A 279 19.54 0.47 -16.99
C MET A 279 18.97 -0.33 -18.18
N ARG A 280 18.20 0.30 -19.08
CA ARG A 280 17.69 -0.35 -20.29
C ARG A 280 18.80 -0.82 -21.23
N SER A 281 19.93 -0.11 -21.30
CA SER A 281 21.07 -0.57 -22.10
C SER A 281 21.70 -1.86 -21.59
N HIS A 282 21.40 -2.26 -20.33
CA HIS A 282 21.85 -3.51 -19.71
C HIS A 282 20.71 -4.52 -19.52
N TYR A 283 19.61 -4.39 -20.29
CA TYR A 283 18.39 -5.18 -20.09
C TYR A 283 18.63 -6.70 -20.14
N GLU A 284 19.39 -7.19 -21.11
CA GLU A 284 19.69 -8.62 -21.24
C GLU A 284 20.40 -9.19 -20.01
N THR A 285 21.36 -8.44 -19.46
CA THR A 285 22.07 -8.81 -18.25
C THR A 285 21.13 -8.79 -17.04
N LEU A 286 20.31 -7.75 -16.90
CA LEU A 286 19.34 -7.64 -15.81
C LEU A 286 18.32 -8.78 -15.88
N GLN A 287 17.84 -9.12 -17.07
CA GLN A 287 16.89 -10.21 -17.27
C GLN A 287 17.50 -11.57 -16.91
N ALA A 288 18.76 -11.82 -17.24
CA ALA A 288 19.45 -13.05 -16.85
C ALA A 288 19.55 -13.27 -15.35
N TYR A 289 19.51 -12.18 -14.57
CA TYR A 289 19.50 -12.23 -13.10
C TYR A 289 18.09 -12.03 -12.50
N GLY A 290 17.03 -11.99 -13.30
CA GLY A 290 15.66 -11.74 -12.81
C GLY A 290 15.43 -10.32 -12.29
N LEU A 291 16.21 -9.33 -12.76
CA LEU A 291 16.21 -7.93 -12.32
C LEU A 291 15.73 -6.96 -13.41
N ASP A 292 15.00 -7.43 -14.41
CA ASP A 292 14.50 -6.65 -15.56
C ASP A 292 13.63 -5.45 -15.13
N SER A 293 12.94 -5.53 -13.97
CA SER A 293 12.19 -4.40 -13.40
C SER A 293 13.05 -3.14 -13.17
N LEU A 294 14.37 -3.31 -12.95
CA LEU A 294 15.30 -2.18 -12.83
C LEU A 294 15.46 -1.39 -14.13
N ALA A 295 15.09 -1.96 -15.27
CA ALA A 295 15.09 -1.25 -16.56
C ALA A 295 13.89 -0.29 -16.70
N SER A 296 12.89 -0.37 -15.78
CA SER A 296 11.74 0.51 -15.77
C SER A 296 12.08 1.89 -15.21
N GLY A 297 11.80 2.96 -15.96
CA GLY A 297 11.93 4.34 -15.45
C GLY A 297 10.98 4.59 -14.26
N PHE A 298 9.82 3.92 -14.24
CA PHE A 298 8.88 4.05 -13.12
C PHE A 298 9.43 3.45 -11.82
N PHE A 299 10.15 2.34 -11.90
CA PHE A 299 10.86 1.79 -10.74
C PHE A 299 11.73 2.87 -10.07
N TRP A 300 12.56 3.56 -10.86
CA TRP A 300 13.46 4.59 -10.35
C TRP A 300 12.70 5.82 -9.84
N LEU A 301 11.61 6.21 -10.49
CA LEU A 301 10.74 7.28 -10.01
C LEU A 301 10.29 7.01 -8.55
N ILE A 302 9.80 5.81 -8.27
CA ILE A 302 9.31 5.44 -6.95
C ILE A 302 10.45 5.33 -5.93
N VAL A 303 11.54 4.67 -6.28
CA VAL A 303 12.71 4.51 -5.39
C VAL A 303 13.31 5.86 -5.04
N ILE A 304 13.51 6.74 -6.03
CA ILE A 304 14.08 8.07 -5.79
C ILE A 304 13.12 8.93 -4.95
N ALA A 305 11.82 8.94 -5.26
CA ALA A 305 10.83 9.69 -4.49
C ALA A 305 10.82 9.26 -3.01
N THR A 306 10.77 7.95 -2.75
CA THR A 306 10.79 7.40 -1.38
C THR A 306 12.12 7.76 -0.66
N THR A 307 13.25 7.61 -1.36
CA THR A 307 14.58 7.93 -0.80
C THR A 307 14.70 9.41 -0.48
N LEU A 308 14.26 10.30 -1.38
CA LEU A 308 14.28 11.75 -1.15
C LEU A 308 13.44 12.14 0.07
N GLY A 309 12.20 11.63 0.17
CA GLY A 309 11.36 11.89 1.31
C GLY A 309 11.99 11.40 2.63
N LEU A 310 12.59 10.19 2.60
CA LEU A 310 13.31 9.63 3.73
C LEU A 310 14.52 10.49 4.13
N LEU A 311 15.35 10.94 3.19
CA LEU A 311 16.49 11.82 3.46
C LEU A 311 16.01 13.17 4.03
N MET A 312 14.95 13.74 3.47
CA MET A 312 14.37 14.99 3.95
C MET A 312 13.78 14.87 5.36
N SER A 313 13.37 13.69 5.83
CA SER A 313 12.88 13.48 7.19
C SER A 313 13.94 13.76 8.27
N PHE A 314 15.21 13.70 7.93
CA PHE A 314 16.31 14.08 8.82
C PHE A 314 16.60 15.59 8.82
N SER A 315 15.90 16.38 8.00
CA SER A 315 16.06 17.82 7.87
C SER A 315 14.92 18.61 8.54
N LYS A 316 14.95 19.94 8.42
CA LYS A 316 13.86 20.82 8.86
C LYS A 316 12.55 20.57 8.11
N ALA A 317 12.61 19.93 6.94
CA ALA A 317 11.43 19.60 6.15
C ALA A 317 10.46 18.64 6.90
N ARG A 318 10.94 17.86 7.88
CA ARG A 318 10.06 17.05 8.76
C ARG A 318 9.02 17.91 9.49
N GLN A 319 9.32 19.19 9.77
CA GLN A 319 8.38 20.10 10.42
C GLN A 319 7.11 20.35 9.60
N LEU A 320 7.11 20.01 8.30
CA LEU A 320 5.92 20.04 7.43
C LEU A 320 4.83 19.05 7.88
N GLU A 321 5.17 18.05 8.71
CA GLU A 321 4.16 17.22 9.37
C GLU A 321 3.24 18.03 10.27
N GLY A 322 3.74 19.04 10.96
CA GLY A 322 2.92 20.00 11.74
C GLY A 322 1.89 20.75 10.88
N VAL A 323 2.13 20.87 9.59
CA VAL A 323 1.23 21.48 8.60
C VAL A 323 0.30 20.44 7.94
N GLY A 324 0.54 19.16 8.18
CA GLY A 324 -0.28 18.06 7.68
C GLY A 324 0.28 17.36 6.43
N ALA A 325 1.59 17.21 6.30
CA ALA A 325 2.21 16.55 5.17
C ALA A 325 1.67 15.12 4.95
N SER A 326 1.55 14.31 6.01
CA SER A 326 0.97 12.96 5.92
C SER A 326 -0.51 12.97 5.50
N LYS A 327 -1.28 14.01 5.92
CA LYS A 327 -2.69 14.14 5.52
C LYS A 327 -2.81 14.42 4.02
N TRP A 328 -1.98 15.32 3.48
CA TRP A 328 -1.95 15.59 2.04
C TRP A 328 -1.43 14.40 1.23
N GLY A 329 -0.41 13.70 1.73
CA GLY A 329 0.03 12.44 1.15
C GLY A 329 -1.11 11.43 1.04
N SER A 330 -1.91 11.29 2.10
CA SER A 330 -3.09 10.43 2.09
C SER A 330 -4.17 10.88 1.09
N VAL A 331 -4.45 12.20 0.99
CA VAL A 331 -5.39 12.74 -0.01
C VAL A 331 -4.95 12.37 -1.43
N PHE A 332 -3.66 12.51 -1.75
CA PHE A 332 -3.13 12.16 -3.07
C PHE A 332 -3.28 10.67 -3.38
N ILE A 333 -3.05 9.79 -2.38
CA ILE A 333 -3.29 8.35 -2.53
C ILE A 333 -4.77 8.05 -2.76
N TYR A 334 -5.70 8.65 -2.03
CA TYR A 334 -7.12 8.38 -2.24
C TYR A 334 -7.61 8.81 -3.63
N VAL A 335 -7.08 9.92 -4.16
CA VAL A 335 -7.36 10.33 -5.55
C VAL A 335 -6.85 9.27 -6.53
N LEU A 336 -5.61 8.80 -6.35
CA LEU A 336 -5.06 7.74 -7.19
C LEU A 336 -5.87 6.45 -7.11
N VAL A 337 -6.23 6.03 -5.90
CA VAL A 337 -7.05 4.83 -5.63
C VAL A 337 -8.37 4.90 -6.39
N ALA A 338 -9.05 6.05 -6.36
CA ALA A 338 -10.29 6.23 -7.10
C ALA A 338 -10.09 6.13 -8.63
N THR A 339 -8.96 6.64 -9.15
CA THR A 339 -8.65 6.49 -10.59
C THR A 339 -8.31 5.05 -10.99
N ILE A 340 -7.71 4.27 -10.08
CA ILE A 340 -7.51 2.83 -10.30
C ILE A 340 -8.86 2.11 -10.33
N GLY A 341 -9.75 2.41 -9.37
CA GLY A 341 -11.10 1.84 -9.33
C GLY A 341 -11.86 2.03 -10.63
N MET A 342 -11.67 3.14 -11.35
CA MET A 342 -12.25 3.34 -12.68
C MET A 342 -11.78 2.32 -13.75
N LYS A 343 -10.70 1.59 -13.51
CA LYS A 343 -10.14 0.60 -14.45
C LYS A 343 -10.49 -0.84 -14.10
N MET A 344 -11.00 -1.07 -12.88
CA MET A 344 -11.26 -2.39 -12.32
C MET A 344 -12.62 -2.95 -12.75
N ASP A 345 -12.68 -4.29 -12.93
CA ASP A 345 -13.92 -5.05 -13.06
C ASP A 345 -14.13 -5.93 -11.82
N LEU A 346 -15.19 -5.64 -11.06
CA LEU A 346 -15.51 -6.38 -9.82
C LEU A 346 -15.89 -7.85 -10.07
N GLY A 347 -16.35 -8.20 -11.27
CA GLY A 347 -16.71 -9.58 -11.63
C GLY A 347 -15.51 -10.53 -11.64
N GLU A 348 -14.29 -10.01 -11.84
CA GLU A 348 -13.08 -10.82 -11.86
C GLU A 348 -12.62 -11.29 -10.47
N VAL A 349 -13.03 -10.58 -9.40
CA VAL A 349 -12.67 -10.94 -8.02
C VAL A 349 -13.13 -12.35 -7.64
N TYR A 350 -14.34 -12.73 -8.06
CA TYR A 350 -14.89 -14.06 -7.74
C TYR A 350 -14.18 -15.22 -8.42
N LYS A 351 -13.40 -14.96 -9.47
CA LYS A 351 -12.64 -15.99 -10.20
C LYS A 351 -11.39 -16.45 -9.45
N ASN A 352 -10.92 -15.68 -8.48
CA ASN A 352 -9.61 -15.87 -7.83
C ASN A 352 -9.71 -16.16 -6.32
N LEU A 353 -10.72 -16.92 -5.89
CA LEU A 353 -10.92 -17.26 -4.47
C LEU A 353 -9.72 -18.00 -3.82
N GLY A 354 -8.92 -18.72 -4.61
CA GLY A 354 -7.70 -19.39 -4.13
C GLY A 354 -6.64 -18.44 -3.56
N LEU A 355 -6.65 -17.16 -3.96
CA LEU A 355 -5.74 -16.15 -3.44
C LEU A 355 -5.90 -15.91 -1.93
N PHE A 356 -7.12 -16.12 -1.40
CA PHE A 356 -7.36 -16.02 0.05
C PHE A 356 -6.59 -17.06 0.84
N ALA A 357 -6.41 -18.28 0.29
CA ALA A 357 -5.63 -19.32 0.95
C ALA A 357 -4.16 -18.88 1.09
N ILE A 358 -3.58 -18.27 0.05
CA ILE A 358 -2.23 -17.71 0.10
C ILE A 358 -2.16 -16.59 1.14
N GLY A 359 -3.10 -15.65 1.13
CA GLY A 359 -3.14 -14.54 2.09
C GLY A 359 -3.25 -15.02 3.53
N ILE A 360 -4.06 -16.05 3.81
CA ILE A 360 -4.22 -16.63 5.14
C ILE A 360 -2.92 -17.34 5.58
N ILE A 361 -2.32 -18.17 4.72
CA ILE A 361 -1.05 -18.85 5.03
C ILE A 361 0.04 -17.80 5.31
N TRP A 362 0.11 -16.76 4.49
CA TRP A 362 1.06 -15.66 4.68
C TRP A 362 0.86 -14.97 6.02
N MET A 363 -0.38 -14.63 6.36
CA MET A 363 -0.69 -14.02 7.66
C MET A 363 -0.32 -14.94 8.82
N LEU A 364 -0.56 -16.25 8.72
CA LEU A 364 -0.17 -17.21 9.77
C LEU A 364 1.35 -17.25 9.96
N ILE A 365 2.14 -17.16 8.90
CA ILE A 365 3.61 -17.09 8.98
C ILE A 365 4.03 -15.78 9.67
N HIS A 366 3.46 -14.64 9.26
CA HIS A 366 3.69 -13.35 9.88
C HIS A 366 3.41 -13.38 11.39
N VAL A 367 2.27 -13.92 11.80
CA VAL A 367 1.87 -14.07 13.21
C VAL A 367 2.84 -14.97 13.97
N SER A 368 3.29 -16.06 13.34
CA SER A 368 4.24 -17.00 13.95
C SER A 368 5.59 -16.34 14.25
N VAL A 369 6.12 -15.56 13.29
CA VAL A 369 7.36 -14.78 13.46
C VAL A 369 7.21 -13.77 14.60
N LEU A 370 6.09 -13.05 14.63
CA LEU A 370 5.80 -12.08 15.69
C LEU A 370 5.74 -12.71 17.09
N LEU A 371 4.96 -13.78 17.26
CA LEU A 371 4.80 -14.42 18.55
C LEU A 371 6.09 -15.07 19.03
N LEU A 372 6.87 -15.66 18.11
CA LEU A 372 8.18 -16.22 18.43
C LEU A 372 9.12 -15.12 18.91
N THR A 373 9.23 -14.01 18.17
CA THR A 373 10.07 -12.88 18.54
C THR A 373 9.63 -12.28 19.88
N ALA A 374 8.32 -12.06 20.07
CA ALA A 374 7.80 -11.53 21.32
C ALA A 374 8.17 -12.40 22.54
N LYS A 375 8.09 -13.73 22.38
CA LYS A 375 8.44 -14.67 23.43
C LYS A 375 9.93 -14.65 23.75
N LEU A 376 10.79 -14.54 22.72
CA LEU A 376 12.25 -14.48 22.88
C LEU A 376 12.70 -13.21 23.63
N ILE A 377 12.16 -12.04 23.25
CA ILE A 377 12.54 -10.76 23.87
C ILE A 377 11.64 -10.36 25.04
N ARG A 378 10.67 -11.22 25.41
CA ARG A 378 9.68 -10.96 26.47
C ARG A 378 8.95 -9.62 26.23
N ALA A 379 8.51 -9.40 24.99
CA ALA A 379 7.79 -8.19 24.62
C ALA A 379 6.33 -8.28 25.05
N PRO A 380 5.74 -7.22 25.62
CA PRO A 380 4.30 -7.13 25.88
C PRO A 380 3.48 -7.29 24.59
N PHE A 381 2.31 -7.90 24.71
CA PHE A 381 1.39 -8.09 23.58
C PHE A 381 0.99 -6.79 22.91
N PHE A 382 1.02 -5.68 23.62
CA PHE A 382 0.87 -4.34 23.05
C PHE A 382 1.81 -4.12 21.85
N PHE A 383 3.11 -4.39 22.01
CA PHE A 383 4.07 -4.21 20.92
C PHE A 383 3.91 -5.23 19.79
N VAL A 384 3.42 -6.44 20.09
CA VAL A 384 3.01 -7.42 19.07
C VAL A 384 1.87 -6.86 18.23
N ALA A 385 0.82 -6.40 18.90
CA ALA A 385 -0.39 -5.94 18.25
C ALA A 385 -0.15 -4.64 17.44
N VAL A 386 0.50 -3.66 18.07
CA VAL A 386 0.76 -2.37 17.43
C VAL A 386 1.84 -2.49 16.36
N GLY A 387 2.91 -3.28 16.58
CA GLY A 387 3.95 -3.52 15.59
C GLY A 387 3.42 -4.24 14.35
N SER A 388 2.56 -5.24 14.54
CA SER A 388 1.87 -5.90 13.43
C SER A 388 0.94 -4.96 12.69
N GLN A 389 0.07 -4.26 13.40
CA GLN A 389 -0.94 -3.41 12.77
C GLN A 389 -0.34 -2.14 12.14
N ALA A 390 0.80 -1.67 12.65
CA ALA A 390 1.55 -0.58 12.04
C ALA A 390 2.09 -0.94 10.65
N ASN A 391 2.40 -2.23 10.44
CA ASN A 391 2.72 -2.79 9.13
C ASN A 391 1.43 -3.04 8.33
N VAL A 392 0.60 -4.01 8.77
CA VAL A 392 -0.52 -4.57 7.98
C VAL A 392 -1.65 -3.57 7.72
N GLY A 393 -1.95 -2.71 8.69
CA GLY A 393 -3.08 -1.76 8.57
C GLY A 393 -2.66 -0.29 8.49
N GLY A 394 -1.37 0.00 8.67
CA GLY A 394 -0.80 1.33 8.56
C GLY A 394 -1.40 2.36 9.51
N ALA A 395 -1.33 3.65 9.12
CA ALA A 395 -1.75 4.78 9.95
C ALA A 395 -3.27 4.85 10.21
N ALA A 396 -4.08 4.14 9.44
CA ALA A 396 -5.53 4.13 9.62
C ALA A 396 -5.97 3.27 10.81
N SER A 397 -5.37 2.09 10.99
CA SER A 397 -5.84 1.09 11.96
C SER A 397 -4.88 0.84 13.13
N ALA A 398 -3.58 1.13 13.00
CA ALA A 398 -2.65 0.97 14.12
C ALA A 398 -3.01 1.84 15.35
N PRO A 399 -3.46 3.11 15.21
CA PRO A 399 -3.99 3.89 16.31
C PRO A 399 -5.21 3.26 16.99
N VAL A 400 -6.08 2.62 16.21
CA VAL A 400 -7.28 1.94 16.74
C VAL A 400 -6.87 0.76 17.61
N VAL A 401 -5.95 -0.08 17.14
CA VAL A 401 -5.42 -1.21 17.92
C VAL A 401 -4.67 -0.73 19.16
N ALA A 402 -3.86 0.32 19.05
CA ALA A 402 -3.16 0.89 20.19
C ALA A 402 -4.14 1.45 21.24
N SER A 403 -5.21 2.12 20.82
CA SER A 403 -6.24 2.68 21.71
C SER A 403 -7.05 1.61 22.44
N ALA A 404 -7.13 0.38 21.90
CA ALA A 404 -7.79 -0.74 22.57
C ALA A 404 -7.06 -1.18 23.86
N PHE A 405 -5.77 -0.88 24.02
CA PHE A 405 -5.03 -1.05 25.27
C PHE A 405 -5.17 0.18 26.18
N SER A 406 -5.06 1.37 25.63
CA SER A 406 -5.33 2.65 26.28
C SER A 406 -5.53 3.74 25.22
N PRO A 407 -6.56 4.61 25.34
CA PRO A 407 -6.77 5.72 24.40
C PRO A 407 -5.54 6.63 24.25
N ALA A 408 -4.75 6.81 25.31
CA ALA A 408 -3.53 7.62 25.31
C ALA A 408 -2.41 7.02 24.44
N LEU A 409 -2.47 5.74 24.08
CA LEU A 409 -1.47 5.06 23.25
C LEU A 409 -1.78 5.11 21.74
N ALA A 410 -2.93 5.65 21.33
CA ALA A 410 -3.25 5.81 19.90
C ALA A 410 -2.13 6.47 19.09
N PRO A 411 -1.45 7.54 19.58
CA PRO A 411 -0.34 8.18 18.90
C PRO A 411 0.87 7.26 18.65
N VAL A 412 1.10 6.28 19.52
CA VAL A 412 2.16 5.28 19.33
C VAL A 412 1.89 4.45 18.10
N GLY A 413 0.64 4.03 17.90
CA GLY A 413 0.20 3.33 16.70
C GLY A 413 0.45 4.14 15.43
N ALA A 414 0.08 5.43 15.45
CA ALA A 414 0.32 6.33 14.34
C ALA A 414 1.83 6.50 14.04
N LEU A 415 2.63 6.72 15.08
CA LEU A 415 4.08 6.91 14.94
C LEU A 415 4.78 5.65 14.39
N MET A 416 4.40 4.47 14.86
CA MET A 416 4.95 3.22 14.34
C MET A 416 4.51 2.96 12.89
N ALA A 417 3.28 3.30 12.53
CA ALA A 417 2.79 3.10 11.17
C ALA A 417 3.53 3.96 10.13
N VAL A 418 3.97 5.15 10.51
CA VAL A 418 4.76 6.03 9.63
C VAL A 418 6.11 5.39 9.27
N LEU A 419 6.70 4.57 10.15
CA LEU A 419 7.89 3.80 9.85
C LEU A 419 7.68 2.80 8.69
N GLY A 420 6.47 2.28 8.55
CA GLY A 420 6.07 1.43 7.42
C GLY A 420 6.26 2.11 6.07
N TYR A 421 6.02 3.41 5.98
CA TYR A 421 6.24 4.15 4.72
C TYR A 421 7.70 4.13 4.27
N ALA A 422 8.65 4.18 5.23
CA ALA A 422 10.08 4.10 4.92
C ALA A 422 10.50 2.71 4.41
N LEU A 423 9.97 1.66 5.04
CA LEU A 423 10.36 0.28 4.71
C LEU A 423 9.50 -0.34 3.61
N GLY A 424 8.31 0.22 3.36
CA GLY A 424 7.29 -0.36 2.47
C GLY A 424 7.80 -0.61 1.07
N THR A 425 8.38 0.39 0.43
CA THR A 425 8.93 0.26 -0.93
C THR A 425 10.03 -0.81 -0.98
N TYR A 426 11.02 -0.71 -0.11
CA TYR A 426 12.18 -1.62 -0.14
C TYR A 426 11.83 -3.03 0.30
N GLY A 427 11.06 -3.17 1.38
CA GLY A 427 10.61 -4.47 1.88
C GLY A 427 9.72 -5.20 0.88
N ALA A 428 8.83 -4.49 0.21
CA ALA A 428 7.97 -5.06 -0.83
C ALA A 428 8.77 -5.49 -2.07
N LEU A 429 9.77 -4.70 -2.50
CA LEU A 429 10.67 -5.07 -3.59
C LEU A 429 11.46 -6.34 -3.26
N ILE A 430 12.05 -6.42 -2.06
CA ILE A 430 12.77 -7.62 -1.60
C ILE A 430 11.82 -8.83 -1.59
N CYS A 431 10.62 -8.68 -1.02
CA CYS A 431 9.61 -9.75 -0.99
C CYS A 431 9.23 -10.20 -2.41
N ALA A 432 9.03 -9.26 -3.34
CA ALA A 432 8.68 -9.54 -4.73
C ALA A 432 9.78 -10.34 -5.44
N PHE A 433 11.04 -9.91 -5.32
CA PHE A 433 12.17 -10.64 -5.92
C PHE A 433 12.35 -12.03 -5.32
N LEU A 434 12.14 -12.19 -4.01
CA LEU A 434 12.13 -13.52 -3.38
C LEU A 434 10.99 -14.39 -3.90
N MET A 435 9.77 -13.85 -4.04
CA MET A 435 8.64 -14.59 -4.62
C MET A 435 8.89 -14.97 -6.07
N ARG A 436 9.47 -14.07 -6.86
CA ARG A 436 9.87 -14.33 -8.24
C ARG A 436 10.86 -15.49 -8.34
N SER A 437 11.91 -15.50 -7.50
CA SER A 437 12.89 -16.58 -7.48
C SER A 437 12.29 -17.94 -7.13
N VAL A 438 11.22 -17.95 -6.33
CA VAL A 438 10.49 -19.18 -5.94
C VAL A 438 9.75 -19.80 -7.11
N VAL A 439 9.19 -18.98 -7.99
CA VAL A 439 8.42 -19.50 -9.16
C VAL A 439 9.31 -19.75 -10.38
N GLY A 440 10.60 -19.43 -10.31
CA GLY A 440 11.56 -19.64 -11.40
C GLY A 440 11.31 -18.72 -12.61
N ALA A 441 10.75 -17.52 -12.37
CA ALA A 441 10.39 -16.55 -13.39
C ALA A 441 11.48 -15.49 -13.63
#